data_436e5920d8b82beeef37ce9bf6dbef4d
#
_entry.id   436e5920d8b82beeef37ce9bf6dbef4d
#
_cell.length_a   1.000
_cell.length_b   1.000
_cell.length_c   1.000
_cell.angle_alpha   90.00
_cell.angle_beta   90.00
_cell.angle_gamma   90.00
#
_symmetry.space_group_name_H-M   'P 1'
#
loop_
_entity.id
_entity.type
_entity.pdbx_description
1 polymer ?
#
loop_
_entity_poly.entity_id
_entity_poly.type
_entity_poly.pdbx_seq_one_letter_code
_entity_poly.pdbx_strand_id
1 'polypeptide(L)' 'MIVVNVDVMMAKRKVSSHELAEKIGITDANLSILKTGKAKAIRFTTLDAICHALECTPGDVLEYREEENG' A
#
# COMPACT_ATOMS: atom_id res chain seq x y z
N MET A 1 -16.12 -1.38 1.43
CA MET A 1 -14.83 -1.95 1.93
C MET A 1 -13.65 -1.10 1.48
N ILE A 2 -12.60 -1.11 2.25
CA ILE A 2 -11.37 -0.42 1.85
C ILE A 2 -10.50 -1.38 1.05
N VAL A 3 -10.03 -0.92 -0.10
CA VAL A 3 -9.16 -1.68 -0.98
C VAL A 3 -7.77 -1.04 -0.97
N VAL A 4 -6.75 -1.87 -0.84
CA VAL A 4 -5.36 -1.41 -0.83
C VAL A 4 -4.75 -1.62 -2.22
N ASN A 5 -4.29 -0.55 -2.83
CA ASN A 5 -3.72 -0.55 -4.19
C ASN A 5 -2.22 -0.31 -4.19
N VAL A 6 -1.53 -0.69 -3.12
CA VAL A 6 -0.08 -0.51 -3.03
C VAL A 6 0.65 -1.22 -4.17
N ASP A 7 0.24 -2.46 -4.46
CA ASP A 7 0.87 -3.25 -5.53
C ASP A 7 0.63 -2.63 -6.91
N VAL A 8 -0.53 -2.03 -7.14
CA VAL A 8 -0.82 -1.31 -8.39
C VAL A 8 0.15 -0.14 -8.56
N MET A 9 0.34 0.65 -7.50
CA MET A 9 1.26 1.79 -7.54
C MET A 9 2.71 1.34 -7.66
N MET A 10 3.07 0.24 -7.01
CA MET A 10 4.41 -0.35 -7.16
C MET A 10 4.68 -0.71 -8.62
N ALA A 11 3.72 -1.34 -9.27
CA ALA A 11 3.83 -1.71 -10.68
C ALA A 11 3.97 -0.47 -11.56
N LYS A 12 3.19 0.57 -11.30
CA LYS A 12 3.26 1.83 -12.06
C LYS A 12 4.62 2.51 -11.93
N ARG A 13 5.24 2.42 -10.75
CA ARG A 13 6.54 3.06 -10.48
C ARG A 13 7.71 2.11 -10.68
N LYS A 14 7.44 0.85 -11.03
CA LYS A 14 8.47 -0.19 -11.23
C LYS A 14 9.35 -0.36 -10.00
N VAL A 15 8.72 -0.39 -8.83
CA VAL A 15 9.39 -0.55 -7.53
C VAL A 15 9.08 -1.95 -7.02
N SER A 16 10.11 -2.71 -6.64
CA SER A 16 9.93 -4.06 -6.09
C SER A 16 9.48 -4.01 -4.64
N SER A 17 8.94 -5.12 -4.14
CA SER A 17 8.51 -5.23 -2.75
C SER A 17 9.66 -4.97 -1.78
N HIS A 18 10.81 -5.58 -2.02
CA HIS A 18 11.98 -5.41 -1.17
C HIS A 18 12.44 -3.96 -1.16
N GLU A 19 12.48 -3.34 -2.31
CA GLU A 19 12.87 -1.95 -2.48
C GLU A 19 11.94 -1.01 -1.72
N LEU A 20 10.63 -1.23 -1.84
CA LEU A 20 9.66 -0.41 -1.13
C LEU A 20 9.74 -0.61 0.38
N ALA A 21 9.82 -1.86 0.84
CA ALA A 21 9.95 -2.18 2.26
C ALA A 21 11.16 -1.48 2.87
N GLU A 22 12.27 -1.50 2.16
CA GLU A 22 13.50 -0.83 2.58
C GLU A 22 13.32 0.68 2.67
N LYS A 23 12.69 1.28 1.65
CA LYS A 23 12.46 2.72 1.62
C LYS A 23 11.54 3.22 2.72
N ILE A 24 10.53 2.45 3.09
CA ILE A 24 9.57 2.86 4.12
C ILE A 24 9.90 2.32 5.51
N GLY A 25 10.96 1.51 5.61
CA GLY A 25 11.47 1.05 6.90
C GLY A 25 10.63 -0.04 7.57
N ILE A 26 10.00 -0.92 6.79
CA ILE A 26 9.27 -2.06 7.32
C ILE A 26 9.85 -3.36 6.77
N THR A 27 9.46 -4.49 7.35
CA THR A 27 9.89 -5.80 6.87
C THR A 27 9.13 -6.20 5.60
N ASP A 28 9.73 -7.09 4.81
CA ASP A 28 9.06 -7.65 3.63
C ASP A 28 7.75 -8.35 4.03
N ALA A 29 7.74 -9.01 5.17
CA ALA A 29 6.55 -9.69 5.67
C ALA A 29 5.43 -8.70 5.98
N ASN A 30 5.73 -7.57 6.62
CA ASN A 30 4.75 -6.55 6.93
C ASN A 30 4.22 -5.88 5.65
N LEU A 31 5.10 -5.65 4.67
CA LEU A 31 4.65 -5.11 3.40
C LEU A 31 3.74 -6.09 2.66
N SER A 32 4.04 -7.39 2.72
CA SER A 32 3.20 -8.42 2.12
C SER A 32 1.79 -8.43 2.72
N ILE A 33 1.69 -8.30 4.04
CA ILE A 33 0.40 -8.21 4.72
C ILE A 33 -0.39 -6.99 4.23
N LEU A 34 0.29 -5.87 4.09
CA LEU A 34 -0.33 -4.64 3.61
C LEU A 34 -0.77 -4.74 2.15
N LYS A 35 0.10 -5.25 1.27
CA LYS A 35 -0.18 -5.41 -0.17
C LYS A 35 -1.38 -6.31 -0.45
N THR A 36 -1.52 -7.36 0.33
CA THR A 36 -2.58 -8.35 0.11
C THR A 36 -3.92 -7.94 0.71
N GLY A 37 -3.98 -6.77 1.36
CA GLY A 37 -5.19 -6.28 1.98
C GLY A 37 -5.55 -6.97 3.28
N LYS A 38 -4.63 -7.71 3.88
CA LYS A 38 -4.85 -8.40 5.15
C LYS A 38 -4.58 -7.53 6.37
N ALA A 39 -4.00 -6.35 6.17
CA ALA A 39 -3.77 -5.42 7.27
C ALA A 39 -5.10 -4.85 7.73
N LYS A 40 -5.28 -4.79 9.05
CA LYS A 40 -6.50 -4.24 9.64
C LYS A 40 -6.40 -2.74 9.88
N ALA A 41 -5.20 -2.21 9.85
CA ALA A 41 -4.93 -0.79 10.07
C ALA A 41 -3.62 -0.41 9.39
N ILE A 42 -3.48 0.87 9.11
CA ILE A 42 -2.23 1.44 8.63
C ILE A 42 -1.98 2.73 9.41
N ARG A 43 -0.75 2.93 9.84
CA ARG A 43 -0.38 4.17 10.52
C ARG A 43 -0.22 5.26 9.49
N PHE A 44 -0.58 6.48 9.86
CA PHE A 44 -0.38 7.63 8.97
C PHE A 44 1.09 7.81 8.60
N THR A 45 2.02 7.53 9.53
CA THR A 45 3.45 7.61 9.22
C THR A 45 3.85 6.63 8.13
N THR A 46 3.28 5.42 8.14
CA THR A 46 3.53 4.41 7.10
C THR A 46 2.91 4.85 5.78
N LEU A 47 1.68 5.33 5.82
CA LEU A 47 0.98 5.83 4.63
C LEU A 47 1.74 7.00 4.01
N ASP A 48 2.21 7.92 4.83
CA ASP A 48 3.03 9.05 4.39
C ASP A 48 4.30 8.58 3.67
N ALA A 49 5.00 7.61 4.27
CA ALA A 49 6.22 7.06 3.70
C ALA A 49 5.97 6.36 2.36
N ILE A 50 4.86 5.62 2.25
CA ILE A 50 4.46 4.96 1.00
C ILE A 50 4.19 6.00 -0.08
N CYS A 51 3.43 7.03 0.23
CA CYS A 51 3.12 8.10 -0.72
C CYS A 51 4.38 8.80 -1.19
N HIS A 52 5.31 9.06 -0.28
CA HIS A 52 6.58 9.69 -0.63
C HIS A 52 7.41 8.77 -1.53
N ALA A 53 7.54 7.50 -1.16
CA ALA A 53 8.35 6.53 -1.90
C ALA A 53 7.81 6.26 -3.30
N LEU A 54 6.48 6.25 -3.46
CA LEU A 54 5.82 5.95 -4.73
C LEU A 54 5.37 7.21 -5.47
N GLU A 55 5.65 8.38 -4.92
CA GLU A 55 5.27 9.67 -5.50
C GLU A 55 3.79 9.70 -5.88
N CYS A 56 2.96 9.43 -4.89
CA CYS A 56 1.51 9.34 -5.09
C CYS A 56 0.76 9.91 -3.88
N THR A 57 -0.56 9.92 -3.96
CA THR A 57 -1.42 10.41 -2.89
C THR A 57 -2.06 9.24 -2.14
N PRO A 58 -2.60 9.46 -0.93
CA PRO A 58 -3.32 8.40 -0.22
C PRO A 58 -4.47 7.82 -1.02
N GLY A 59 -5.14 8.62 -1.85
CA GLY A 59 -6.21 8.15 -2.72
C GLY A 59 -5.74 7.18 -3.80
N ASP A 60 -4.46 7.20 -4.15
CA ASP A 60 -3.88 6.24 -5.09
C ASP A 60 -3.59 4.89 -4.41
N VAL A 61 -3.36 4.91 -3.09
CA VAL A 61 -2.98 3.73 -2.31
C VAL A 61 -4.19 3.04 -1.71
N LEU A 62 -5.18 3.82 -1.29
CA LEU A 62 -6.38 3.33 -0.62
C LEU A 62 -7.61 3.83 -1.36
N GLU A 63 -8.60 2.95 -1.50
CA GLU A 63 -9.88 3.37 -2.06
C GLU A 63 -11.03 2.71 -1.33
N TYR A 64 -12.19 3.31 -1.40
CA TYR A 64 -13.42 2.72 -0.90
C TYR A 64 -14.21 2.13 -2.06
N ARG A 65 -14.65 0.91 -1.91
CA ARG A 65 -15.57 0.26 -2.83
C ARG A 65 -16.75 -0.27 -2.06
N GLU A 66 -17.94 -0.10 -2.63
CA GLU A 66 -19.11 -0.74 -2.06
C GLU A 66 -19.04 -2.23 -2.33
N GLU A 67 -19.43 -3.02 -1.32
CA GLU A 67 -19.54 -4.45 -1.50
C GLU A 67 -20.75 -4.74 -2.38
N GLU A 68 -20.51 -5.49 -3.44
CA GLU A 68 -21.61 -5.97 -4.24
C GLU A 68 -22.15 -7.23 -3.58
N ASN A 69 -23.44 -7.20 -3.27
CA ASN A 69 -24.13 -8.39 -2.81
C ASN A 69 -24.55 -9.17 -4.04
N GLY A 70 -23.65 -9.97 -4.49
CA GLY A 70 -23.91 -10.81 -5.64
C GLY A 70 -24.93 -11.86 -5.38
#